data_70c26288155586791f2b20d3895d787a
#
_entry.id   70c26288155586791f2b20d3895d787a
#
_cell.length_a   1.000
_cell.length_b   1.000
_cell.length_c   1.000
_cell.angle_alpha   90.00
_cell.angle_beta   90.00
_cell.angle_gamma   90.00
#
_symmetry.space_group_name_H-M   'P 1'
#
loop_
_entity.id
_entity.type
_entity.pdbx_description
1 polymer ?
#
loop_
_entity_poly.entity_id
_entity_poly.type
_entity_poly.pdbx_seq_one_letter_code
_entity_poly.pdbx_strand_id
1 'polypeptide(L)'
;MLPSEGNTSVIDGKIHHLSTLSHATGLILVLLSIILLSSCERRNTQAWKQMDAAENLMNTKPDSALAILKGIHRSDIKGEESSARFALLKSMALDKNYIDLKTFNVLQPAIDYYLEHGSPDEKFRTYYYQGRIYMNQCKEDSAMLCFMNGCDLRPKVTDSLLLAHTLVAQGSLYFKQYKVDEFIHNNLEAAKLYQAIGKNVFAIKSYTNALDGYILKTDKVAADSLLSICESLVQKYPEGEAYLFSSYLSYTINLCSPKEIKELLSEFQDEKLTSDETMIMAQGYSKIGEYDKALALLSRLSSSKSPLDSLKYTTVKIDILEKQGKYKDAFTLYKEYAVMLEHYQHKLLTQDLLFSDQKHQLEIKNIKEIQKKNWMIGISLCSIIVLVMLVGWAYYRGHLSKTKRILTEKENENLKLEQDNLKKEKEKAELERNKKILEAENLEKDKKRIEAEQRQQELEAANLRLEISQLEGERDHLKQLQKEKSEMAKPIHDIIEDRLNMLNGLLAKEITNNDSYAKSYNEWIETMRNDKKKFMDSTRLAFTALHPMFMKYLEKHGLTVDEINYLCLYAIGLRGKEVGEYIQLKRHYIISHEIRKKLGIDEHETNIGLYVRRLMKDFEQSNQ
;
A
#
# COMPACT_ATOMS: atom_id res chain seq x y z
N MET A 1 3.00 -16.64 87.65
CA MET A 1 3.33 -15.30 87.12
C MET A 1 3.31 -15.37 85.62
N LEU A 2 2.60 -14.48 85.01
CA LEU A 2 2.19 -14.39 83.60
C LEU A 2 3.35 -14.55 82.57
N PRO A 3 3.10 -15.19 81.42
CA PRO A 3 3.93 -15.01 80.24
C PRO A 3 3.40 -13.90 79.32
N SER A 4 4.33 -13.14 78.79
CA SER A 4 4.28 -11.90 78.06
C SER A 4 3.52 -11.94 76.74
N GLU A 5 2.75 -10.88 76.55
CA GLU A 5 2.24 -10.39 75.31
C GLU A 5 3.35 -10.21 74.21
N GLY A 6 3.28 -10.94 73.13
CA GLY A 6 4.27 -10.79 72.04
C GLY A 6 3.80 -11.27 70.67
N ASN A 7 2.61 -11.87 70.51
CA ASN A 7 2.24 -12.56 69.28
C ASN A 7 1.00 -11.99 68.52
N THR A 8 0.37 -10.96 69.07
CA THR A 8 -0.83 -10.36 68.43
C THR A 8 -0.52 -9.30 67.38
N SER A 9 0.60 -8.57 67.48
CA SER A 9 0.92 -7.45 66.58
C SER A 9 1.35 -7.87 65.15
N VAL A 10 1.85 -9.11 64.96
CA VAL A 10 2.31 -9.61 63.65
C VAL A 10 1.13 -10.16 62.83
N ILE A 11 0.08 -10.64 63.48
CA ILE A 11 -1.15 -11.15 62.84
C ILE A 11 -2.03 -9.97 62.41
N ASP A 12 -2.15 -8.94 63.22
CA ASP A 12 -2.90 -7.72 62.86
C ASP A 12 -2.28 -6.94 61.69
N GLY A 13 -0.95 -6.85 61.61
CA GLY A 13 -0.26 -6.23 60.48
C GLY A 13 -0.47 -6.97 59.13
N LYS A 14 -0.62 -8.30 59.15
CA LYS A 14 -0.90 -9.09 57.93
C LYS A 14 -2.36 -9.02 57.52
N ILE A 15 -3.30 -8.93 58.44
CA ILE A 15 -4.72 -8.78 58.14
C ILE A 15 -4.98 -7.37 57.58
N HIS A 16 -4.29 -6.36 58.10
CA HIS A 16 -4.41 -4.99 57.60
C HIS A 16 -3.83 -4.84 56.17
N HIS A 17 -2.71 -5.52 55.84
CA HIS A 17 -2.14 -5.51 54.49
C HIS A 17 -2.99 -6.28 53.47
N LEU A 18 -3.64 -7.38 53.87
CA LEU A 18 -4.56 -8.12 53.02
C LEU A 18 -5.89 -7.36 52.80
N SER A 19 -6.36 -6.63 53.79
CA SER A 19 -7.57 -5.79 53.67
C SER A 19 -7.30 -4.58 52.78
N THR A 20 -6.13 -3.92 52.87
CA THR A 20 -5.77 -2.79 51.99
C THR A 20 -5.56 -3.21 50.56
N LEU A 21 -5.01 -4.41 50.28
CA LEU A 21 -4.88 -4.94 48.91
C LEU A 21 -6.24 -5.29 48.31
N SER A 22 -7.16 -5.85 49.14
CA SER A 22 -8.55 -6.15 48.74
C SER A 22 -9.35 -4.87 48.47
N HIS A 23 -9.15 -3.82 49.24
CA HIS A 23 -9.78 -2.51 48.98
C HIS A 23 -9.23 -1.82 47.75
N ALA A 24 -7.92 -1.91 47.49
CA ALA A 24 -7.30 -1.35 46.28
C ALA A 24 -7.77 -2.06 45.01
N THR A 25 -7.86 -3.40 45.02
CA THR A 25 -8.39 -4.17 43.88
C THR A 25 -9.89 -3.94 43.67
N GLY A 26 -10.66 -3.80 44.77
CA GLY A 26 -12.06 -3.41 44.69
C GLY A 26 -12.26 -2.01 44.10
N LEU A 27 -11.42 -1.05 44.48
CA LEU A 27 -11.46 0.32 43.94
C LEU A 27 -11.11 0.37 42.47
N ILE A 28 -10.13 -0.42 42.02
CA ILE A 28 -9.75 -0.53 40.60
C ILE A 28 -10.89 -1.16 39.78
N LEU A 29 -11.54 -2.20 40.29
CA LEU A 29 -12.68 -2.82 39.62
C LEU A 29 -13.90 -1.89 39.57
N VAL A 30 -14.15 -1.10 40.61
CA VAL A 30 -15.20 -0.07 40.62
C VAL A 30 -14.86 1.06 39.62
N LEU A 31 -13.62 1.53 39.56
CA LEU A 31 -13.18 2.52 38.58
C LEU A 31 -13.29 2.00 37.14
N LEU A 32 -12.88 0.74 36.90
CA LEU A 32 -13.06 0.08 35.60
C LEU A 32 -14.54 -0.07 35.23
N SER A 33 -15.40 -0.42 36.18
CA SER A 33 -16.84 -0.52 35.91
C SER A 33 -17.48 0.85 35.65
N ILE A 34 -17.06 1.91 36.33
CA ILE A 34 -17.52 3.29 36.09
C ILE A 34 -17.08 3.76 34.69
N ILE A 35 -15.84 3.46 34.27
CA ILE A 35 -15.34 3.77 32.92
C ILE A 35 -16.15 3.02 31.85
N LEU A 36 -16.45 1.74 32.07
CA LEU A 36 -17.25 0.93 31.15
C LEU A 36 -18.70 1.42 31.08
N LEU A 37 -19.32 1.78 32.23
CA LEU A 37 -20.68 2.30 32.29
C LEU A 37 -20.80 3.69 31.64
N SER A 38 -19.82 4.58 31.85
CA SER A 38 -19.81 5.91 31.22
C SER A 38 -19.62 5.85 29.69
N SER A 39 -18.90 4.84 29.16
CA SER A 39 -18.79 4.59 27.73
C SER A 39 -20.13 4.11 27.13
N CYS A 40 -20.86 3.27 27.83
CA CYS A 40 -22.14 2.74 27.37
C CYS A 40 -23.27 3.81 27.38
N GLU A 41 -23.23 4.74 28.33
CA GLU A 41 -24.20 5.83 28.42
C GLU A 41 -24.07 6.86 27.31
N ARG A 42 -22.82 7.14 26.85
CA ARG A 42 -22.53 8.04 25.71
C ARG A 42 -23.10 7.53 24.38
N ARG A 43 -23.10 6.21 24.15
CA ARG A 43 -23.63 5.57 22.94
C ARG A 43 -25.16 5.44 22.92
N ASN A 44 -25.86 5.74 24.01
CA ASN A 44 -27.31 5.66 24.08
C ASN A 44 -28.02 7.02 23.97
N THR A 45 -27.31 8.06 23.55
CA THR A 45 -27.89 9.41 23.33
C THR A 45 -28.80 9.43 22.11
N GLN A 46 -29.76 10.38 22.08
CA GLN A 46 -30.63 10.59 20.92
C GLN A 46 -29.83 10.88 19.63
N ALA A 47 -28.76 11.68 19.73
CA ALA A 47 -27.87 11.96 18.61
C ALA A 47 -27.18 10.69 18.08
N TRP A 48 -26.76 9.78 18.98
CA TRP A 48 -26.16 8.52 18.56
C TRP A 48 -27.13 7.62 17.83
N LYS A 49 -28.38 7.50 18.30
CA LYS A 49 -29.45 6.75 17.61
C LYS A 49 -29.79 7.34 16.23
N GLN A 50 -29.77 8.66 16.11
CA GLN A 50 -29.94 9.32 14.82
C GLN A 50 -28.76 9.05 13.86
N MET A 51 -27.53 9.02 14.39
CA MET A 51 -26.36 8.62 13.61
C MET A 51 -26.44 7.15 13.15
N ASP A 52 -26.91 6.22 14.00
CA ASP A 52 -27.16 4.82 13.61
C ASP A 52 -28.22 4.73 12.51
N ALA A 53 -29.32 5.46 12.63
CA ALA A 53 -30.35 5.51 11.61
C ALA A 53 -29.82 6.06 10.27
N ALA A 54 -29.01 7.10 10.31
CA ALA A 54 -28.37 7.66 9.11
C ALA A 54 -27.38 6.68 8.48
N GLU A 55 -26.57 5.99 9.28
CA GLU A 55 -25.60 4.99 8.79
C GLU A 55 -26.30 3.83 8.09
N ASN A 56 -27.40 3.32 8.65
CA ASN A 56 -28.21 2.26 8.04
C ASN A 56 -28.82 2.65 6.68
N LEU A 57 -29.13 3.92 6.50
CA LEU A 57 -29.68 4.46 5.23
C LEU A 57 -28.60 4.88 4.24
N MET A 58 -27.35 4.95 4.68
CA MET A 58 -26.24 5.55 3.92
C MET A 58 -26.06 5.01 2.51
N ASN A 59 -26.26 3.71 2.32
CA ASN A 59 -26.07 3.03 1.03
C ASN A 59 -27.36 2.88 0.19
N THR A 60 -28.53 3.04 0.80
CA THR A 60 -29.82 2.82 0.13
C THR A 60 -30.59 4.12 -0.14
N LYS A 61 -30.50 5.07 0.80
CA LYS A 61 -31.18 6.38 0.73
C LYS A 61 -30.27 7.48 1.31
N PRO A 62 -29.19 7.83 0.57
CA PRO A 62 -28.18 8.78 1.08
C PRO A 62 -28.74 10.20 1.31
N ASP A 63 -29.75 10.62 0.57
CA ASP A 63 -30.50 11.86 0.77
C ASP A 63 -31.18 11.91 2.15
N SER A 64 -31.86 10.83 2.52
CA SER A 64 -32.51 10.66 3.83
C SER A 64 -31.46 10.60 4.95
N ALA A 65 -30.34 9.89 4.74
CA ALA A 65 -29.23 9.86 5.68
C ALA A 65 -28.68 11.28 5.93
N LEU A 66 -28.48 12.06 4.88
CA LEU A 66 -28.02 13.44 4.97
C LEU A 66 -29.03 14.34 5.69
N ALA A 67 -30.33 14.15 5.44
CA ALA A 67 -31.40 14.90 6.11
C ALA A 67 -31.40 14.64 7.63
N ILE A 68 -31.29 13.37 8.04
CA ILE A 68 -31.18 12.99 9.45
C ILE A 68 -29.97 13.68 10.09
N LEU A 69 -28.78 13.58 9.46
CA LEU A 69 -27.56 14.19 9.98
C LEU A 69 -27.61 15.71 10.05
N LYS A 70 -28.31 16.38 9.14
CA LYS A 70 -28.56 17.83 9.20
C LYS A 70 -29.49 18.22 10.36
N GLY A 71 -30.36 17.32 10.79
CA GLY A 71 -31.28 17.52 11.90
C GLY A 71 -30.63 17.37 13.29
N ILE A 72 -29.42 16.84 13.39
CA ILE A 72 -28.70 16.68 14.68
C ILE A 72 -28.13 18.04 15.08
N HIS A 73 -28.53 18.55 16.23
CA HIS A 73 -27.97 19.77 16.80
C HIS A 73 -26.56 19.54 17.33
N ARG A 74 -25.66 20.49 17.09
CA ARG A 74 -24.26 20.38 17.53
C ARG A 74 -24.12 20.30 19.05
N SER A 75 -25.06 20.88 19.81
CA SER A 75 -25.14 20.77 21.28
C SER A 75 -25.36 19.35 21.78
N ASP A 76 -25.94 18.49 20.95
CA ASP A 76 -26.29 17.11 21.32
C ASP A 76 -25.15 16.13 21.07
N ILE A 77 -24.11 16.60 20.35
CA ILE A 77 -22.89 15.84 20.05
C ILE A 77 -21.89 16.10 21.15
N LYS A 78 -21.78 15.15 22.12
CA LYS A 78 -20.90 15.29 23.28
C LYS A 78 -19.73 14.32 23.20
N GLY A 79 -18.51 14.85 23.35
CA GLY A 79 -17.27 14.09 23.36
C GLY A 79 -16.67 13.89 21.97
N GLU A 80 -15.38 13.53 21.96
CA GLU A 80 -14.56 13.45 20.73
C GLU A 80 -15.03 12.32 19.81
N GLU A 81 -15.30 11.13 20.36
CA GLU A 81 -15.80 9.97 19.60
C GLU A 81 -17.12 10.29 18.88
N SER A 82 -18.07 10.92 19.58
CA SER A 82 -19.36 11.28 18.99
C SER A 82 -19.20 12.34 17.90
N SER A 83 -18.31 13.30 18.12
CA SER A 83 -17.96 14.35 17.15
C SER A 83 -17.30 13.77 15.91
N ALA A 84 -16.38 12.83 16.10
CA ALA A 84 -15.70 12.13 15.03
C ALA A 84 -16.68 11.27 14.20
N ARG A 85 -17.55 10.53 14.87
CA ARG A 85 -18.57 9.72 14.19
C ARG A 85 -19.52 10.58 13.36
N PHE A 86 -20.02 11.66 13.93
CA PHE A 86 -20.86 12.61 13.21
C PHE A 86 -20.14 13.19 11.99
N ALA A 87 -18.90 13.61 12.16
CA ALA A 87 -18.08 14.19 11.09
C ALA A 87 -17.86 13.19 9.93
N LEU A 88 -17.55 11.93 10.28
CA LEU A 88 -17.36 10.87 9.30
C LEU A 88 -18.65 10.58 8.54
N LEU A 89 -19.74 10.30 9.24
CA LEU A 89 -21.05 10.01 8.63
C LEU A 89 -21.57 11.18 7.77
N LYS A 90 -21.35 12.42 8.22
CA LYS A 90 -21.74 13.60 7.46
C LYS A 90 -20.92 13.75 6.18
N SER A 91 -19.61 13.47 6.23
CA SER A 91 -18.76 13.47 5.03
C SER A 91 -19.16 12.36 4.06
N MET A 92 -19.49 11.17 4.57
CA MET A 92 -20.04 10.06 3.80
C MET A 92 -21.34 10.46 3.10
N ALA A 93 -22.29 11.03 3.84
CA ALA A 93 -23.57 11.42 3.30
C ALA A 93 -23.45 12.52 2.25
N LEU A 94 -22.54 13.48 2.43
CA LEU A 94 -22.27 14.52 1.44
C LEU A 94 -21.72 13.93 0.14
N ASP A 95 -20.68 13.10 0.22
CA ASP A 95 -20.06 12.45 -0.95
C ASP A 95 -21.09 11.60 -1.73
N LYS A 96 -21.92 10.82 -1.03
CA LYS A 96 -22.96 9.99 -1.66
C LYS A 96 -24.13 10.79 -2.26
N ASN A 97 -24.29 12.03 -1.88
CA ASN A 97 -25.23 12.98 -2.49
C ASN A 97 -24.57 13.89 -3.54
N TYR A 98 -23.36 13.53 -4.01
CA TYR A 98 -22.61 14.29 -5.02
C TYR A 98 -22.30 15.73 -4.59
N ILE A 99 -22.14 15.96 -3.28
CA ILE A 99 -21.74 17.25 -2.72
C ILE A 99 -20.26 17.19 -2.37
N ASP A 100 -19.45 17.76 -3.25
CA ASP A 100 -18.00 17.70 -3.15
C ASP A 100 -17.45 18.59 -2.02
N LEU A 101 -16.85 17.98 -1.03
CA LEU A 101 -16.08 18.69 0.00
C LEU A 101 -14.72 19.12 -0.56
N LYS A 102 -14.41 20.41 -0.46
CA LYS A 102 -13.11 20.98 -0.84
C LYS A 102 -12.25 21.40 0.36
N THR A 103 -12.74 21.21 1.59
CA THR A 103 -12.03 21.52 2.82
C THR A 103 -12.23 20.40 3.83
N PHE A 104 -11.33 20.29 4.80
CA PHE A 104 -11.41 19.27 5.84
C PHE A 104 -12.37 19.63 6.98
N ASN A 105 -12.94 20.84 7.01
CA ASN A 105 -13.72 21.35 8.14
C ASN A 105 -14.80 20.38 8.64
N VAL A 106 -15.44 19.64 7.73
CA VAL A 106 -16.48 18.66 8.10
C VAL A 106 -15.85 17.37 8.62
N LEU A 107 -14.80 16.88 7.99
CA LEU A 107 -14.15 15.60 8.30
C LEU A 107 -13.12 15.73 9.44
N GLN A 108 -12.64 16.94 9.76
CA GLN A 108 -11.53 17.15 10.67
C GLN A 108 -11.67 16.43 12.03
N PRO A 109 -12.84 16.45 12.72
CA PRO A 109 -12.98 15.70 13.96
C PRO A 109 -12.78 14.19 13.79
N ALA A 110 -13.13 13.63 12.63
CA ALA A 110 -12.90 12.22 12.35
C ALA A 110 -11.41 11.93 12.09
N ILE A 111 -10.71 12.83 11.40
CA ILE A 111 -9.27 12.73 11.18
C ILE A 111 -8.54 12.74 12.51
N ASP A 112 -8.83 13.72 13.38
CA ASP A 112 -8.15 13.92 14.65
C ASP A 112 -8.34 12.73 15.60
N TYR A 113 -9.54 12.14 15.62
CA TYR A 113 -9.86 11.07 16.55
C TYR A 113 -9.63 9.67 15.96
N TYR A 114 -10.18 9.36 14.78
CA TYR A 114 -10.16 8.00 14.27
C TYR A 114 -8.81 7.55 13.73
N LEU A 115 -7.98 8.42 13.18
CA LEU A 115 -6.66 7.99 12.70
C LEU A 115 -5.76 7.53 13.86
N GLU A 116 -6.01 7.97 15.08
CA GLU A 116 -5.30 7.51 16.26
C GLU A 116 -6.05 6.38 16.97
N HIS A 117 -7.32 6.58 17.32
CA HIS A 117 -8.09 5.72 18.24
C HIS A 117 -9.10 4.80 17.54
N GLY A 118 -9.37 4.99 16.24
CA GLY A 118 -10.41 4.25 15.53
C GLY A 118 -10.08 2.78 15.28
N SER A 119 -11.14 1.99 15.08
CA SER A 119 -11.06 0.64 14.53
C SER A 119 -10.46 0.65 13.12
N PRO A 120 -10.02 -0.49 12.58
CA PRO A 120 -9.54 -0.56 11.20
C PRO A 120 -10.53 -0.01 10.17
N ASP A 121 -11.82 -0.30 10.30
CA ASP A 121 -12.86 0.20 9.40
C ASP A 121 -13.07 1.71 9.53
N GLU A 122 -13.05 2.28 10.74
CA GLU A 122 -13.16 3.72 10.94
C GLU A 122 -11.94 4.47 10.40
N LYS A 123 -10.74 3.94 10.62
CA LYS A 123 -9.50 4.48 10.02
C LYS A 123 -9.56 4.44 8.51
N PHE A 124 -9.98 3.31 7.95
CA PHE A 124 -10.10 3.11 6.52
C PHE A 124 -11.09 4.10 5.88
N ARG A 125 -12.29 4.22 6.46
CA ARG A 125 -13.30 5.20 6.02
C ARG A 125 -12.77 6.62 6.10
N THR A 126 -12.07 6.97 7.17
CA THR A 126 -11.49 8.30 7.35
C THR A 126 -10.44 8.59 6.28
N TYR A 127 -9.51 7.66 6.00
CA TYR A 127 -8.54 7.79 4.92
C TYR A 127 -9.22 7.94 3.55
N TYR A 128 -10.26 7.14 3.27
CA TYR A 128 -10.99 7.23 2.01
C TYR A 128 -11.57 8.63 1.80
N TYR A 129 -12.33 9.15 2.77
CA TYR A 129 -12.95 10.48 2.62
C TYR A 129 -11.94 11.62 2.66
N GLN A 130 -10.83 11.46 3.37
CA GLN A 130 -9.69 12.38 3.30
C GLN A 130 -9.11 12.39 1.89
N GLY A 131 -8.89 11.24 1.28
CA GLY A 131 -8.44 11.11 -0.10
C GLY A 131 -9.43 11.73 -1.10
N ARG A 132 -10.75 11.53 -0.91
CA ARG A 132 -11.79 12.16 -1.73
C ARG A 132 -11.72 13.69 -1.68
N ILE A 133 -11.51 14.27 -0.50
CA ILE A 133 -11.36 15.73 -0.35
C ILE A 133 -10.11 16.21 -1.09
N TYR A 134 -8.99 15.49 -1.00
CA TYR A 134 -7.79 15.83 -1.77
C TYR A 134 -8.01 15.72 -3.28
N MET A 135 -8.75 14.72 -3.76
CA MET A 135 -9.14 14.64 -5.18
C MET A 135 -9.93 15.88 -5.62
N ASN A 136 -10.89 16.34 -4.79
CA ASN A 136 -11.71 17.53 -5.08
C ASN A 136 -10.89 18.84 -5.02
N GLN A 137 -9.70 18.80 -4.38
CA GLN A 137 -8.71 19.89 -4.39
C GLN A 137 -7.71 19.78 -5.55
N CYS A 138 -7.80 18.74 -6.39
CA CYS A 138 -6.80 18.39 -7.41
C CYS A 138 -5.40 18.12 -6.84
N LYS A 139 -5.31 17.65 -5.58
CA LYS A 139 -4.08 17.23 -4.91
C LYS A 139 -3.94 15.71 -5.00
N GLU A 140 -3.58 15.24 -6.17
CA GLU A 140 -3.61 13.81 -6.54
C GLU A 140 -2.66 12.97 -5.70
N ASP A 141 -1.46 13.50 -5.39
CA ASP A 141 -0.47 12.79 -4.56
C ASP A 141 -0.96 12.58 -3.13
N SER A 142 -1.52 13.62 -2.53
CA SER A 142 -2.10 13.52 -1.18
C SER A 142 -3.30 12.58 -1.14
N ALA A 143 -4.12 12.57 -2.20
CA ALA A 143 -5.23 11.63 -2.34
C ALA A 143 -4.73 10.19 -2.42
N MET A 144 -3.72 9.93 -3.26
CA MET A 144 -3.12 8.61 -3.41
C MET A 144 -2.55 8.11 -2.08
N LEU A 145 -1.82 8.97 -1.36
CA LEU A 145 -1.26 8.63 -0.04
C LEU A 145 -2.35 8.22 0.95
N CYS A 146 -3.47 8.95 0.98
CA CYS A 146 -4.60 8.58 1.84
C CYS A 146 -5.18 7.21 1.47
N PHE A 147 -5.39 6.95 0.18
CA PHE A 147 -5.91 5.66 -0.28
C PHE A 147 -4.95 4.51 0.00
N MET A 148 -3.64 4.74 -0.11
CA MET A 148 -2.62 3.73 0.24
C MET A 148 -2.64 3.44 1.74
N ASN A 149 -2.62 4.46 2.60
CA ASN A 149 -2.74 4.28 4.05
C ASN A 149 -4.01 3.50 4.44
N GLY A 150 -5.11 3.75 3.73
CA GLY A 150 -6.33 2.96 3.86
C GLY A 150 -6.10 1.50 3.44
N CYS A 151 -5.55 1.25 2.27
CA CYS A 151 -5.31 -0.09 1.74
C CYS A 151 -4.33 -0.92 2.57
N ASP A 152 -3.41 -0.32 3.30
CA ASP A 152 -2.54 -1.02 4.27
C ASP A 152 -3.34 -1.68 5.40
N LEU A 153 -4.55 -1.19 5.67
CA LEU A 153 -5.46 -1.78 6.64
C LEU A 153 -6.31 -2.93 6.07
N ARG A 154 -6.24 -3.19 4.75
CA ARG A 154 -7.06 -4.18 4.01
C ARG A 154 -7.25 -5.53 4.72
N PRO A 155 -6.21 -6.17 5.32
CA PRO A 155 -6.37 -7.46 5.99
C PRO A 155 -7.31 -7.43 7.21
N LYS A 156 -7.62 -6.23 7.73
CA LYS A 156 -8.42 -6.02 8.96
C LYS A 156 -9.73 -5.28 8.69
N VAL A 157 -9.99 -4.89 7.45
CA VAL A 157 -11.17 -4.10 7.04
C VAL A 157 -12.28 -5.05 6.60
N THR A 158 -13.49 -4.77 7.05
CA THR A 158 -14.70 -5.56 6.71
C THR A 158 -15.53 -4.91 5.61
N ASP A 159 -15.38 -3.61 5.36
CA ASP A 159 -16.12 -2.83 4.37
C ASP A 159 -15.60 -3.06 2.94
N SER A 160 -15.95 -4.22 2.36
CA SER A 160 -15.54 -4.59 1.00
C SER A 160 -16.07 -3.63 -0.07
N LEU A 161 -17.22 -2.98 0.16
CA LEU A 161 -17.76 -1.99 -0.77
C LEU A 161 -16.84 -0.77 -0.86
N LEU A 162 -16.46 -0.23 0.29
CA LEU A 162 -15.58 0.93 0.33
C LEU A 162 -14.17 0.59 -0.14
N LEU A 163 -13.69 -0.64 0.13
CA LEU A 163 -12.41 -1.11 -0.41
C LEU A 163 -12.43 -1.12 -1.94
N ALA A 164 -13.50 -1.63 -2.57
CA ALA A 164 -13.64 -1.60 -4.02
C ALA A 164 -13.68 -0.16 -4.56
N HIS A 165 -14.41 0.76 -3.90
CA HIS A 165 -14.41 2.18 -4.26
C HIS A 165 -13.01 2.81 -4.15
N THR A 166 -12.23 2.42 -3.12
CA THR A 166 -10.85 2.91 -2.94
C THR A 166 -9.94 2.45 -4.07
N LEU A 167 -10.03 1.18 -4.48
CA LEU A 167 -9.28 0.66 -5.61
C LEU A 167 -9.61 1.37 -6.92
N VAL A 168 -10.89 1.64 -7.18
CA VAL A 168 -11.31 2.43 -8.35
C VAL A 168 -10.75 3.86 -8.29
N ALA A 169 -10.77 4.50 -7.11
CA ALA A 169 -10.21 5.84 -6.93
C ALA A 169 -8.69 5.86 -7.16
N GLN A 170 -7.95 4.88 -6.63
CA GLN A 170 -6.52 4.71 -6.91
C GLN A 170 -6.28 4.45 -8.41
N GLY A 171 -7.06 3.56 -9.02
CA GLY A 171 -7.00 3.29 -10.45
C GLY A 171 -7.14 4.57 -11.27
N SER A 172 -8.11 5.41 -10.95
CA SER A 172 -8.29 6.71 -11.63
C SER A 172 -7.08 7.64 -11.50
N LEU A 173 -6.41 7.63 -10.35
CA LEU A 173 -5.17 8.39 -10.15
C LEU A 173 -4.01 7.80 -10.96
N TYR A 174 -3.86 6.48 -10.99
CA TYR A 174 -2.88 5.81 -11.84
C TYR A 174 -3.10 6.08 -13.32
N PHE A 175 -4.36 6.05 -13.78
CA PHE A 175 -4.71 6.39 -15.17
C PHE A 175 -4.25 7.80 -15.55
N LYS A 176 -4.46 8.78 -14.67
CA LYS A 176 -3.99 10.16 -14.88
C LYS A 176 -2.47 10.27 -14.97
N GLN A 177 -1.74 9.34 -14.36
CA GLN A 177 -0.28 9.24 -14.40
C GLN A 177 0.24 8.34 -15.54
N TYR A 178 -0.64 7.88 -16.43
CA TYR A 178 -0.32 6.90 -17.49
C TYR A 178 0.23 5.55 -16.96
N LYS A 179 -0.03 5.22 -15.70
CA LYS A 179 0.25 3.92 -15.10
C LYS A 179 -0.90 2.97 -15.41
N VAL A 180 -0.92 2.51 -16.67
CA VAL A 180 -2.08 1.77 -17.22
C VAL A 180 -2.20 0.38 -16.59
N ASP A 181 -1.09 -0.26 -16.22
CA ASP A 181 -1.11 -1.59 -15.61
C ASP A 181 -1.71 -1.56 -14.22
N GLU A 182 -1.33 -0.59 -13.41
CA GLU A 182 -1.91 -0.38 -12.08
C GLU A 182 -3.40 0.03 -12.17
N PHE A 183 -3.76 0.80 -13.19
CA PHE A 183 -5.17 1.12 -13.47
C PHE A 183 -5.98 -0.12 -13.77
N ILE A 184 -5.51 -0.99 -14.67
CA ILE A 184 -6.15 -2.27 -15.01
C ILE A 184 -6.26 -3.14 -13.76
N HIS A 185 -5.14 -3.36 -13.06
CA HIS A 185 -5.08 -4.21 -11.89
C HIS A 185 -6.10 -3.78 -10.81
N ASN A 186 -6.12 -2.51 -10.46
CA ASN A 186 -7.02 -1.99 -9.43
C ASN A 186 -8.48 -2.12 -9.83
N ASN A 187 -8.82 -1.89 -11.11
CA ASN A 187 -10.19 -2.02 -11.59
C ASN A 187 -10.62 -3.51 -11.65
N LEU A 188 -9.76 -4.43 -12.04
CA LEU A 188 -10.05 -5.87 -12.01
C LEU A 188 -10.27 -6.37 -10.57
N GLU A 189 -9.45 -5.94 -9.61
CA GLU A 189 -9.64 -6.27 -8.20
C GLU A 189 -10.95 -5.68 -7.65
N ALA A 190 -11.23 -4.43 -7.95
CA ALA A 190 -12.48 -3.79 -7.55
C ALA A 190 -13.70 -4.51 -8.13
N ALA A 191 -13.65 -4.90 -9.41
CA ALA A 191 -14.73 -5.63 -10.06
C ALA A 191 -15.03 -6.97 -9.37
N LYS A 192 -14.00 -7.73 -9.01
CA LYS A 192 -14.13 -8.98 -8.25
C LYS A 192 -14.79 -8.75 -6.88
N LEU A 193 -14.37 -7.70 -6.17
CA LEU A 193 -14.96 -7.34 -4.88
C LEU A 193 -16.43 -6.94 -5.04
N TYR A 194 -16.78 -6.13 -6.03
CA TYR A 194 -18.16 -5.75 -6.31
C TYR A 194 -19.04 -6.95 -6.64
N GLN A 195 -18.55 -7.90 -7.45
CA GLN A 195 -19.28 -9.13 -7.74
C GLN A 195 -19.50 -9.97 -6.48
N ALA A 196 -18.46 -10.11 -5.63
CA ALA A 196 -18.55 -10.88 -4.39
C ALA A 196 -19.63 -10.36 -3.43
N ILE A 197 -19.90 -9.02 -3.45
CA ILE A 197 -20.94 -8.39 -2.63
C ILE A 197 -22.24 -8.09 -3.39
N GLY A 198 -22.41 -8.65 -4.59
CA GLY A 198 -23.63 -8.51 -5.40
C GLY A 198 -23.84 -7.12 -6.02
N LYS A 199 -22.82 -6.27 -6.07
CA LYS A 199 -22.86 -4.93 -6.69
C LYS A 199 -22.47 -5.00 -8.18
N ASN A 200 -23.24 -5.75 -8.97
CA ASN A 200 -22.87 -6.15 -10.31
C ASN A 200 -22.73 -4.99 -11.30
N VAL A 201 -23.53 -3.92 -11.17
CA VAL A 201 -23.40 -2.73 -12.01
C VAL A 201 -22.07 -2.01 -11.78
N PHE A 202 -21.62 -1.91 -10.52
CA PHE A 202 -20.28 -1.39 -10.22
C PHE A 202 -19.17 -2.31 -10.70
N ALA A 203 -19.39 -3.63 -10.67
CA ALA A 203 -18.47 -4.59 -11.24
C ALA A 203 -18.32 -4.38 -12.76
N ILE A 204 -19.42 -4.26 -13.49
CA ILE A 204 -19.41 -3.96 -14.93
C ILE A 204 -18.63 -2.68 -15.19
N LYS A 205 -18.92 -1.59 -14.48
CA LYS A 205 -18.17 -0.34 -14.61
C LYS A 205 -16.67 -0.50 -14.39
N SER A 206 -16.28 -1.31 -13.42
CA SER A 206 -14.86 -1.55 -13.15
C SER A 206 -14.22 -2.45 -14.21
N TYR A 207 -14.92 -3.45 -14.72
CA TYR A 207 -14.44 -4.25 -15.84
C TYR A 207 -14.31 -3.42 -17.12
N THR A 208 -15.26 -2.52 -17.41
CA THR A 208 -15.14 -1.62 -18.58
C THR A 208 -13.98 -0.65 -18.44
N ASN A 209 -13.71 -0.12 -17.25
CA ASN A 209 -12.50 0.67 -17.01
C ASN A 209 -11.22 -0.16 -17.30
N ALA A 210 -11.16 -1.41 -16.87
CA ALA A 210 -10.02 -2.29 -17.17
C ALA A 210 -9.93 -2.62 -18.67
N LEU A 211 -11.06 -2.79 -19.34
CA LEU A 211 -11.15 -2.95 -20.80
C LEU A 211 -10.56 -1.73 -21.51
N ASP A 212 -10.90 -0.51 -21.08
CA ASP A 212 -10.32 0.71 -21.62
C ASP A 212 -8.79 0.76 -21.45
N GLY A 213 -8.30 0.23 -20.34
CA GLY A 213 -6.87 0.07 -20.11
C GLY A 213 -6.22 -0.89 -21.12
N TYR A 214 -6.81 -2.05 -21.39
CA TYR A 214 -6.31 -2.98 -22.42
C TYR A 214 -6.42 -2.40 -23.83
N ILE A 215 -7.48 -1.65 -24.13
CA ILE A 215 -7.61 -0.93 -25.40
C ILE A 215 -6.47 0.09 -25.56
N LEU A 216 -6.17 0.84 -24.52
CA LEU A 216 -5.07 1.81 -24.52
C LEU A 216 -3.70 1.15 -24.73
N LYS A 217 -3.52 -0.06 -24.19
CA LYS A 217 -2.33 -0.90 -24.41
C LYS A 217 -2.32 -1.57 -25.78
N THR A 218 -3.39 -1.48 -26.55
CA THR A 218 -3.60 -2.25 -27.80
C THR A 218 -3.50 -3.76 -27.61
N ASP A 219 -3.76 -4.26 -26.40
CA ASP A 219 -3.80 -5.69 -26.10
C ASP A 219 -5.16 -6.26 -26.50
N LYS A 220 -5.29 -6.64 -27.76
CA LYS A 220 -6.53 -7.15 -28.31
C LYS A 220 -6.99 -8.44 -27.62
N VAL A 221 -6.06 -9.33 -27.27
CA VAL A 221 -6.40 -10.64 -26.69
C VAL A 221 -7.03 -10.48 -25.29
N ALA A 222 -6.42 -9.66 -24.45
CA ALA A 222 -6.97 -9.35 -23.14
C ALA A 222 -8.28 -8.55 -23.25
N ALA A 223 -8.35 -7.61 -24.20
CA ALA A 223 -9.56 -6.84 -24.45
C ALA A 223 -10.72 -7.72 -24.92
N ASP A 224 -10.52 -8.64 -25.85
CA ASP A 224 -11.53 -9.60 -26.34
C ASP A 224 -12.09 -10.44 -25.17
N SER A 225 -11.19 -10.97 -24.35
CA SER A 225 -11.56 -11.78 -23.19
C SER A 225 -12.41 -10.99 -22.19
N LEU A 226 -12.02 -9.76 -21.91
CA LEU A 226 -12.72 -8.92 -20.93
C LEU A 226 -14.04 -8.37 -21.49
N LEU A 227 -14.09 -8.04 -22.78
CA LEU A 227 -15.31 -7.63 -23.46
C LEU A 227 -16.38 -8.72 -23.35
N SER A 228 -16.04 -9.99 -23.63
CA SER A 228 -16.98 -11.11 -23.50
C SER A 228 -17.51 -11.26 -22.06
N ILE A 229 -16.69 -11.00 -21.05
CA ILE A 229 -17.14 -10.97 -19.65
C ILE A 229 -18.14 -9.82 -19.41
N CYS A 230 -17.83 -8.62 -19.92
CA CYS A 230 -18.71 -7.47 -19.79
C CYS A 230 -20.07 -7.70 -20.48
N GLU A 231 -20.07 -8.23 -21.70
CA GLU A 231 -21.28 -8.56 -22.44
C GLU A 231 -22.16 -9.58 -21.69
N SER A 232 -21.55 -10.66 -21.19
CA SER A 232 -22.25 -11.66 -20.39
C SER A 232 -22.86 -11.06 -19.12
N LEU A 233 -22.17 -10.14 -18.47
CA LEU A 233 -22.67 -9.46 -17.28
C LEU A 233 -23.80 -8.50 -17.61
N VAL A 234 -23.70 -7.74 -18.71
CA VAL A 234 -24.75 -6.80 -19.15
C VAL A 234 -26.02 -7.55 -19.56
N GLN A 235 -25.92 -8.70 -20.22
CA GLN A 235 -27.10 -9.53 -20.48
C GLN A 235 -27.87 -9.88 -19.20
N LYS A 236 -27.16 -10.10 -18.10
CA LYS A 236 -27.74 -10.44 -16.80
C LYS A 236 -28.15 -9.19 -15.99
N TYR A 237 -27.46 -8.07 -16.19
CA TYR A 237 -27.64 -6.80 -15.48
C TYR A 237 -27.67 -5.63 -16.48
N PRO A 238 -28.81 -5.43 -17.19
CA PRO A 238 -28.92 -4.44 -18.28
C PRO A 238 -28.63 -2.99 -17.86
N GLU A 239 -28.78 -2.67 -16.56
CA GLU A 239 -28.46 -1.34 -16.03
C GLU A 239 -26.98 -0.96 -16.20
N GLY A 240 -26.12 -1.93 -16.49
CA GLY A 240 -24.72 -1.74 -16.78
C GLY A 240 -24.38 -1.40 -18.24
N GLU A 241 -25.35 -1.48 -19.15
CA GLU A 241 -25.17 -1.30 -20.60
C GLU A 241 -24.50 0.02 -20.96
N ALA A 242 -24.94 1.12 -20.34
CA ALA A 242 -24.37 2.44 -20.58
C ALA A 242 -22.86 2.53 -20.32
N TYR A 243 -22.32 1.75 -19.37
CA TYR A 243 -20.87 1.70 -19.12
C TYR A 243 -20.14 0.90 -20.19
N LEU A 244 -20.74 -0.19 -20.68
CA LEU A 244 -20.14 -1.02 -21.71
C LEU A 244 -20.13 -0.29 -23.07
N PHE A 245 -21.16 0.48 -23.37
CA PHE A 245 -21.32 1.14 -24.67
C PHE A 245 -20.10 1.99 -25.06
N SER A 246 -19.67 2.89 -24.19
CA SER A 246 -18.52 3.77 -24.45
C SER A 246 -17.21 2.98 -24.66
N SER A 247 -16.97 1.95 -23.84
CA SER A 247 -15.81 1.08 -23.99
C SER A 247 -15.90 0.20 -25.24
N TYR A 248 -17.11 -0.26 -25.64
CA TYR A 248 -17.33 -1.00 -26.87
C TYR A 248 -17.03 -0.15 -28.12
N LEU A 249 -17.48 1.11 -28.12
CA LEU A 249 -17.09 2.07 -29.17
C LEU A 249 -15.57 2.20 -29.26
N SER A 250 -14.93 2.42 -28.12
CA SER A 250 -13.47 2.56 -28.05
C SER A 250 -12.75 1.29 -28.51
N TYR A 251 -13.22 0.11 -28.10
CA TYR A 251 -12.70 -1.18 -28.51
C TYR A 251 -12.77 -1.34 -30.03
N THR A 252 -13.96 -1.17 -30.62
CA THR A 252 -14.16 -1.36 -32.05
C THR A 252 -13.31 -0.40 -32.87
N ILE A 253 -13.29 0.88 -32.47
CA ILE A 253 -12.54 1.90 -33.21
C ILE A 253 -11.03 1.70 -33.09
N ASN A 254 -10.53 1.21 -31.97
CA ASN A 254 -9.08 1.10 -31.78
C ASN A 254 -8.50 -0.28 -32.12
N LEU A 255 -9.27 -1.35 -32.00
CA LEU A 255 -8.73 -2.71 -32.13
C LEU A 255 -9.35 -3.55 -33.26
N CYS A 256 -10.43 -3.07 -33.92
CA CYS A 256 -11.10 -3.81 -34.98
C CYS A 256 -10.74 -3.28 -36.39
N SER A 257 -11.21 -4.01 -37.40
CA SER A 257 -10.92 -3.68 -38.81
C SER A 257 -11.72 -2.44 -39.28
N PRO A 258 -11.26 -1.74 -40.35
CA PRO A 258 -12.00 -0.61 -40.90
C PRO A 258 -13.42 -0.96 -41.34
N LYS A 259 -13.69 -2.22 -41.69
CA LYS A 259 -15.02 -2.73 -42.04
C LYS A 259 -15.95 -2.69 -40.83
N GLU A 260 -15.49 -3.26 -39.70
CA GLU A 260 -16.25 -3.28 -38.45
C GLU A 260 -16.48 -1.87 -37.91
N ILE A 261 -15.48 -0.99 -38.02
CA ILE A 261 -15.60 0.43 -37.67
C ILE A 261 -16.71 1.09 -38.49
N LYS A 262 -16.74 0.83 -39.82
CA LYS A 262 -17.75 1.40 -40.71
C LYS A 262 -19.16 0.90 -40.39
N GLU A 263 -19.29 -0.39 -40.09
CA GLU A 263 -20.55 -1.01 -39.65
C GLU A 263 -21.06 -0.31 -38.37
N LEU A 264 -20.22 -0.23 -37.34
CA LEU A 264 -20.52 0.46 -36.08
C LEU A 264 -20.96 1.91 -36.32
N LEU A 265 -20.20 2.69 -37.07
CA LEU A 265 -20.50 4.10 -37.33
C LEU A 265 -21.79 4.32 -38.14
N SER A 266 -22.26 3.31 -38.86
CA SER A 266 -23.53 3.36 -39.59
C SER A 266 -24.75 3.18 -38.70
N GLU A 267 -24.58 2.51 -37.55
CA GLU A 267 -25.68 2.22 -36.62
C GLU A 267 -26.00 3.42 -35.71
N PHE A 268 -25.01 4.25 -35.39
CA PHE A 268 -25.14 5.31 -34.36
C PHE A 268 -25.11 6.75 -34.91
N GLN A 269 -25.69 7.02 -36.07
CA GLN A 269 -25.58 8.33 -36.75
C GLN A 269 -26.26 9.52 -36.06
N ASP A 270 -27.27 9.29 -35.21
CA ASP A 270 -28.12 10.35 -34.65
C ASP A 270 -28.28 10.29 -33.11
N GLU A 271 -27.46 9.55 -32.40
CA GLU A 271 -27.57 9.41 -30.94
C GLU A 271 -26.97 10.61 -30.19
N LYS A 272 -27.52 10.90 -29.02
CA LYS A 272 -27.00 11.92 -28.11
C LYS A 272 -25.77 11.40 -27.38
N LEU A 273 -24.62 11.60 -28.01
CA LEU A 273 -23.32 11.14 -27.50
C LEU A 273 -22.77 12.08 -26.41
N THR A 274 -22.07 11.52 -25.46
CA THR A 274 -21.20 12.26 -24.53
C THR A 274 -20.01 12.88 -25.27
N SER A 275 -19.28 13.78 -24.62
CA SER A 275 -18.06 14.37 -25.20
C SER A 275 -17.00 13.32 -25.52
N ASP A 276 -16.83 12.31 -24.64
CA ASP A 276 -15.86 11.22 -24.85
C ASP A 276 -16.28 10.33 -26.04
N GLU A 277 -17.54 9.93 -26.11
CA GLU A 277 -18.08 9.15 -27.23
C GLU A 277 -17.98 9.92 -28.54
N THR A 278 -18.28 11.22 -28.54
CA THR A 278 -18.11 12.08 -29.71
C THR A 278 -16.66 12.10 -30.19
N MET A 279 -15.70 12.14 -29.27
CA MET A 279 -14.26 12.08 -29.59
C MET A 279 -13.89 10.73 -30.20
N ILE A 280 -14.36 9.64 -29.61
CA ILE A 280 -14.11 8.27 -30.08
C ILE A 280 -14.71 8.08 -31.48
N MET A 281 -15.93 8.54 -31.70
CA MET A 281 -16.58 8.50 -33.01
C MET A 281 -15.82 9.32 -34.07
N ALA A 282 -15.32 10.50 -33.70
CA ALA A 282 -14.49 11.30 -34.60
C ALA A 282 -13.21 10.57 -35.01
N GLN A 283 -12.56 9.86 -34.10
CA GLN A 283 -11.42 8.98 -34.39
C GLN A 283 -11.80 7.86 -35.37
N GLY A 284 -12.98 7.25 -35.17
CA GLY A 284 -13.50 6.22 -36.04
C GLY A 284 -13.71 6.73 -37.48
N TYR A 285 -14.35 7.87 -37.64
CA TYR A 285 -14.51 8.51 -38.96
C TYR A 285 -13.15 8.86 -39.60
N SER A 286 -12.18 9.32 -38.81
CA SER A 286 -10.82 9.54 -39.31
C SER A 286 -10.18 8.26 -39.83
N LYS A 287 -10.34 7.14 -39.11
CA LYS A 287 -9.75 5.84 -39.47
C LYS A 287 -10.32 5.26 -40.78
N ILE A 288 -11.58 5.54 -41.08
CA ILE A 288 -12.23 5.09 -42.32
C ILE A 288 -12.14 6.14 -43.46
N GLY A 289 -11.43 7.26 -43.27
CA GLY A 289 -11.23 8.30 -44.27
C GLY A 289 -12.35 9.31 -44.44
N GLU A 290 -13.38 9.29 -43.57
CA GLU A 290 -14.50 10.25 -43.61
C GLU A 290 -14.17 11.52 -42.80
N TYR A 291 -13.14 12.25 -43.24
CA TYR A 291 -12.56 13.38 -42.48
C TYR A 291 -13.50 14.53 -42.19
N ASP A 292 -14.41 14.83 -43.12
CA ASP A 292 -15.36 15.93 -42.96
C ASP A 292 -16.37 15.64 -41.84
N LYS A 293 -16.81 14.38 -41.70
CA LYS A 293 -17.65 13.96 -40.58
C LYS A 293 -16.88 13.99 -39.28
N ALA A 294 -15.64 13.56 -39.28
CA ALA A 294 -14.76 13.59 -38.11
C ALA A 294 -14.60 15.05 -37.62
N LEU A 295 -14.29 16.00 -38.50
CA LEU A 295 -14.16 17.41 -38.16
C LEU A 295 -15.48 18.02 -37.68
N ALA A 296 -16.61 17.64 -38.28
CA ALA A 296 -17.93 18.09 -37.85
C ALA A 296 -18.24 17.64 -36.42
N LEU A 297 -17.90 16.41 -36.04
CA LEU A 297 -18.05 15.93 -34.66
C LEU A 297 -17.11 16.68 -33.71
N LEU A 298 -15.85 16.84 -34.05
CA LEU A 298 -14.90 17.60 -33.26
C LEU A 298 -15.35 19.06 -33.04
N SER A 299 -15.99 19.67 -34.02
CA SER A 299 -16.49 21.05 -33.89
C SER A 299 -17.64 21.21 -32.89
N ARG A 300 -18.35 20.11 -32.54
CA ARG A 300 -19.41 20.10 -31.52
C ARG A 300 -18.83 20.06 -30.10
N LEU A 301 -17.56 19.66 -29.95
CA LEU A 301 -16.91 19.62 -28.66
C LEU A 301 -16.54 21.04 -28.22
N SER A 302 -17.12 21.50 -27.12
CA SER A 302 -16.68 22.73 -26.48
C SER A 302 -15.23 22.52 -25.95
N SER A 303 -14.44 23.60 -25.92
CA SER A 303 -13.07 23.53 -25.38
C SER A 303 -13.06 22.90 -24.00
N SER A 304 -12.51 21.70 -23.91
CA SER A 304 -12.41 20.98 -22.63
C SER A 304 -11.50 21.74 -21.67
N LYS A 305 -11.88 21.78 -20.40
CA LYS A 305 -11.05 22.33 -19.33
C LYS A 305 -9.95 21.38 -18.87
N SER A 306 -10.00 20.11 -19.31
CA SER A 306 -9.02 19.11 -18.97
C SER A 306 -7.82 19.16 -19.94
N PRO A 307 -6.57 19.28 -19.45
CA PRO A 307 -5.39 19.22 -20.31
C PRO A 307 -5.30 17.93 -21.13
N LEU A 308 -5.71 16.79 -20.56
CA LEU A 308 -5.69 15.50 -21.22
C LEU A 308 -6.67 15.44 -22.40
N ASP A 309 -7.90 15.95 -22.20
CA ASP A 309 -8.90 15.98 -23.28
C ASP A 309 -8.47 16.94 -24.39
N SER A 310 -7.85 18.05 -24.04
CA SER A 310 -7.27 18.99 -25.01
C SER A 310 -6.17 18.34 -25.84
N LEU A 311 -5.30 17.54 -25.22
CA LEU A 311 -4.27 16.76 -25.93
C LEU A 311 -4.89 15.74 -26.87
N LYS A 312 -5.87 14.95 -26.41
CA LYS A 312 -6.60 13.97 -27.24
C LYS A 312 -7.28 14.64 -28.45
N TYR A 313 -8.01 15.73 -28.20
CA TYR A 313 -8.67 16.51 -29.26
C TYR A 313 -7.67 16.98 -30.31
N THR A 314 -6.55 17.55 -29.85
CA THR A 314 -5.53 18.09 -30.73
C THR A 314 -4.86 16.99 -31.56
N THR A 315 -4.59 15.83 -30.96
CA THR A 315 -4.01 14.67 -31.66
C THR A 315 -4.92 14.19 -32.80
N VAL A 316 -6.20 14.01 -32.53
CA VAL A 316 -7.19 13.57 -33.56
C VAL A 316 -7.28 14.61 -34.68
N LYS A 317 -7.29 15.88 -34.35
CA LYS A 317 -7.35 16.96 -35.35
C LYS A 317 -6.11 17.03 -36.22
N ILE A 318 -4.92 16.83 -35.63
CA ILE A 318 -3.64 16.75 -36.38
C ILE A 318 -3.69 15.58 -37.34
N ASP A 319 -4.08 14.37 -36.89
CA ASP A 319 -4.17 13.16 -37.73
C ASP A 319 -5.09 13.39 -38.94
N ILE A 320 -6.25 14.04 -38.73
CA ILE A 320 -7.18 14.36 -39.81
C ILE A 320 -6.58 15.34 -40.82
N LEU A 321 -5.96 16.41 -40.32
CA LEU A 321 -5.37 17.44 -41.19
C LEU A 321 -4.20 16.88 -42.01
N GLU A 322 -3.37 16.01 -41.42
CA GLU A 322 -2.28 15.29 -42.09
C GLU A 322 -2.81 14.42 -43.24
N LYS A 323 -3.84 13.60 -42.94
CA LYS A 323 -4.49 12.72 -43.93
C LYS A 323 -5.20 13.47 -45.04
N GLN A 324 -5.68 14.70 -44.76
CA GLN A 324 -6.22 15.61 -45.77
C GLN A 324 -5.13 16.34 -46.61
N GLY A 325 -3.83 16.12 -46.32
CA GLY A 325 -2.74 16.83 -46.99
C GLY A 325 -2.57 18.29 -46.53
N LYS A 326 -3.28 18.73 -45.50
CA LYS A 326 -3.21 20.09 -44.92
C LYS A 326 -2.02 20.22 -43.96
N TYR A 327 -0.83 19.92 -44.45
CA TYR A 327 0.39 19.80 -43.64
C TYR A 327 0.76 21.08 -42.89
N LYS A 328 0.49 22.26 -43.45
CA LYS A 328 0.78 23.55 -42.80
C LYS A 328 -0.05 23.73 -41.53
N ASP A 329 -1.33 23.41 -41.62
CA ASP A 329 -2.27 23.55 -40.48
C ASP A 329 -1.97 22.46 -39.43
N ALA A 330 -1.72 21.23 -39.89
CA ALA A 330 -1.31 20.14 -39.04
C ALA A 330 -0.01 20.46 -38.27
N PHE A 331 0.99 21.04 -38.94
CA PHE A 331 2.24 21.42 -38.30
C PHE A 331 2.08 22.57 -37.30
N THR A 332 1.21 23.54 -37.58
CA THR A 332 0.93 24.64 -36.65
C THR A 332 0.30 24.09 -35.38
N LEU A 333 -0.69 23.23 -35.52
CA LEU A 333 -1.37 22.59 -34.40
C LEU A 333 -0.45 21.62 -33.64
N TYR A 334 0.47 20.95 -34.36
CA TYR A 334 1.49 20.09 -33.74
C TYR A 334 2.46 20.84 -32.83
N LYS A 335 2.81 22.10 -33.18
CA LYS A 335 3.63 22.94 -32.30
C LYS A 335 2.90 23.26 -30.99
N GLU A 336 1.63 23.60 -31.07
CA GLU A 336 0.79 23.83 -29.89
C GLU A 336 0.67 22.56 -29.04
N TYR A 337 0.42 21.42 -29.70
CA TYR A 337 0.37 20.11 -29.05
C TYR A 337 1.68 19.77 -28.35
N ALA A 338 2.83 20.04 -28.98
CA ALA A 338 4.14 19.73 -28.38
C ALA A 338 4.37 20.51 -27.08
N VAL A 339 3.98 21.79 -27.05
CA VAL A 339 4.08 22.61 -25.82
C VAL A 339 3.14 22.10 -24.73
N MET A 340 1.89 21.77 -25.10
CA MET A 340 0.93 21.21 -24.13
C MET A 340 1.41 19.86 -23.59
N LEU A 341 1.96 19.01 -24.44
CA LEU A 341 2.48 17.70 -24.08
C LEU A 341 3.69 17.83 -23.15
N GLU A 342 4.63 18.71 -23.45
CA GLU A 342 5.80 18.98 -22.61
C GLU A 342 5.38 19.43 -21.21
N HIS A 343 4.47 20.39 -21.15
CA HIS A 343 3.92 20.86 -19.87
C HIS A 343 3.22 19.74 -19.08
N TYR A 344 2.43 18.92 -19.77
CA TYR A 344 1.75 17.78 -19.15
C TYR A 344 2.70 16.71 -18.66
N GLN A 345 3.72 16.36 -19.47
CA GLN A 345 4.76 15.40 -19.09
C GLN A 345 5.59 15.90 -17.90
N HIS A 346 5.95 17.18 -17.86
CA HIS A 346 6.66 17.77 -16.73
C HIS A 346 5.84 17.67 -15.44
N LYS A 347 4.52 17.94 -15.53
CA LYS A 347 3.61 17.79 -14.40
C LYS A 347 3.57 16.33 -13.90
N LEU A 348 3.45 15.37 -14.81
CA LEU A 348 3.41 13.94 -14.49
C LEU A 348 4.70 13.47 -13.80
N LEU A 349 5.87 13.84 -14.33
CA LEU A 349 7.16 13.49 -13.76
C LEU A 349 7.33 14.08 -12.35
N THR A 350 6.90 15.32 -12.15
CA THR A 350 6.95 15.95 -10.82
C THR A 350 6.06 15.22 -9.82
N GLN A 351 4.85 14.83 -10.24
CA GLN A 351 3.92 14.07 -9.39
C GLN A 351 4.47 12.67 -9.06
N ASP A 352 5.06 11.97 -10.01
CA ASP A 352 5.60 10.62 -9.79
C ASP A 352 6.79 10.64 -8.81
N LEU A 353 7.65 11.66 -8.91
CA LEU A 353 8.76 11.86 -7.95
C LEU A 353 8.25 12.15 -6.54
N LEU A 354 7.29 13.06 -6.39
CA LEU A 354 6.68 13.37 -5.10
C LEU A 354 5.98 12.15 -4.49
N PHE A 355 5.27 11.38 -5.31
CA PHE A 355 4.61 10.16 -4.86
C PHE A 355 5.62 9.10 -4.39
N SER A 356 6.71 8.91 -5.12
CA SER A 356 7.77 7.98 -4.75
C SER A 356 8.43 8.36 -3.41
N ASP A 357 8.73 9.64 -3.22
CA ASP A 357 9.29 10.16 -1.97
C ASP A 357 8.31 9.97 -0.79
N GLN A 358 7.03 10.32 -0.97
CA GLN A 358 6.00 10.14 0.06
C GLN A 358 5.83 8.67 0.44
N LYS A 359 5.84 7.76 -0.54
CA LYS A 359 5.79 6.32 -0.29
C LYS A 359 7.00 5.85 0.52
N HIS A 360 8.20 6.32 0.17
CA HIS A 360 9.42 5.99 0.89
C HIS A 360 9.40 6.52 2.34
N GLN A 361 8.94 7.77 2.54
CA GLN A 361 8.76 8.33 3.88
C GLN A 361 7.75 7.53 4.72
N LEU A 362 6.68 7.05 4.10
CA LEU A 362 5.69 6.20 4.75
C LEU A 362 6.29 4.85 5.16
N GLU A 363 7.04 4.21 4.26
CA GLU A 363 7.74 2.95 4.55
C GLU A 363 8.72 3.12 5.72
N ILE A 364 9.51 4.21 5.74
CA ILE A 364 10.40 4.54 6.84
C ILE A 364 9.63 4.74 8.15
N LYS A 365 8.50 5.46 8.11
CA LYS A 365 7.65 5.67 9.29
C LYS A 365 7.11 4.34 9.82
N ASN A 366 6.61 3.49 8.94
CA ASN A 366 6.09 2.17 9.30
C ASN A 366 7.18 1.29 9.93
N ILE A 367 8.39 1.27 9.37
CA ILE A 367 9.54 0.55 9.92
C ILE A 367 9.88 1.07 11.32
N LYS A 368 9.92 2.38 11.52
CA LYS A 368 10.16 2.99 12.84
C LYS A 368 9.06 2.64 13.85
N GLU A 369 7.80 2.61 13.43
CA GLU A 369 6.69 2.20 14.32
C GLU A 369 6.78 0.73 14.71
N ILE A 370 7.12 -0.15 13.76
CA ILE A 370 7.35 -1.58 14.04
C ILE A 370 8.52 -1.74 14.99
N GLN A 371 9.63 -1.04 14.77
CA GLN A 371 10.79 -1.06 15.67
C GLN A 371 10.42 -0.58 17.08
N LYS A 372 9.64 0.51 17.18
CA LYS A 372 9.16 1.02 18.49
C LYS A 372 8.26 0.00 19.19
N LYS A 373 7.35 -0.66 18.48
CA LYS A 373 6.51 -1.74 19.04
C LYS A 373 7.36 -2.92 19.52
N ASN A 374 8.32 -3.37 18.72
CA ASN A 374 9.23 -4.46 19.08
C ASN A 374 10.08 -4.10 20.30
N TRP A 375 10.53 -2.84 20.38
CA TRP A 375 11.28 -2.35 21.52
C TRP A 375 10.42 -2.33 22.82
N MET A 376 9.16 -1.88 22.72
CA MET A 376 8.20 -1.93 23.84
C MET A 376 7.90 -3.36 24.29
N ILE A 377 7.75 -4.30 23.35
CA ILE A 377 7.58 -5.73 23.65
C ILE A 377 8.83 -6.26 24.36
N GLY A 378 10.02 -5.91 23.88
CA GLY A 378 11.29 -6.27 24.52
C GLY A 378 11.40 -5.77 25.96
N ILE A 379 11.06 -4.50 26.21
CA ILE A 379 11.04 -3.92 27.57
C ILE A 379 10.03 -4.64 28.46
N SER A 380 8.84 -4.93 27.93
CA SER A 380 7.80 -5.66 28.68
C SER A 380 8.26 -7.06 29.07
N LEU A 381 8.90 -7.79 28.14
CA LEU A 381 9.49 -9.11 28.42
C LEU A 381 10.59 -9.02 29.47
N CYS A 382 11.50 -8.06 29.35
CA CYS A 382 12.55 -7.83 30.35
C CYS A 382 11.99 -7.52 31.73
N SER A 383 10.94 -6.68 31.81
CA SER A 383 10.29 -6.37 33.09
C SER A 383 9.60 -7.59 33.72
N ILE A 384 9.00 -8.46 32.91
CA ILE A 384 8.42 -9.73 33.38
C ILE A 384 9.52 -10.65 33.93
N ILE A 385 10.65 -10.77 33.22
CA ILE A 385 11.80 -11.59 33.66
C ILE A 385 12.35 -11.06 34.98
N VAL A 386 12.51 -9.73 35.12
CA VAL A 386 12.94 -9.11 36.38
C VAL A 386 11.96 -9.40 37.51
N LEU A 387 10.67 -9.33 37.22
CA LEU A 387 9.63 -9.60 38.21
C LEU A 387 9.63 -11.07 38.66
N VAL A 388 9.81 -12.00 37.71
CA VAL A 388 9.98 -13.44 38.01
C VAL A 388 11.22 -13.68 38.86
N MET A 389 12.35 -13.03 38.53
CA MET A 389 13.59 -13.13 39.33
C MET A 389 13.40 -12.57 40.76
N LEU A 390 12.69 -11.44 40.90
CA LEU A 390 12.39 -10.86 42.22
C LEU A 390 11.50 -11.77 43.05
N VAL A 391 10.46 -12.36 42.43
CA VAL A 391 9.57 -13.33 43.11
C VAL A 391 10.38 -14.60 43.49
N GLY A 392 11.22 -15.12 42.60
CA GLY A 392 12.11 -16.25 42.86
C GLY A 392 13.08 -15.95 43.99
N TRP A 393 13.67 -14.74 43.98
CA TRP A 393 14.55 -14.29 45.07
C TRP A 393 13.83 -14.16 46.40
N ALA A 394 12.64 -13.57 46.40
CA ALA A 394 11.82 -13.46 47.64
C ALA A 394 11.40 -14.83 48.16
N TYR A 395 11.03 -15.76 47.27
CA TYR A 395 10.74 -17.15 47.61
C TYR A 395 11.96 -17.85 48.21
N TYR A 396 13.11 -17.73 47.54
CA TYR A 396 14.40 -18.31 48.00
C TYR A 396 14.78 -17.74 49.37
N ARG A 397 14.67 -16.42 49.57
CA ARG A 397 14.94 -15.77 50.85
C ARG A 397 14.00 -16.24 51.95
N GLY A 398 12.71 -16.42 51.62
CA GLY A 398 11.69 -16.98 52.50
C GLY A 398 12.00 -18.44 52.89
N HIS A 399 12.45 -19.23 51.88
CA HIS A 399 12.87 -20.62 52.12
C HIS A 399 14.13 -20.72 53.00
N LEU A 400 15.10 -19.84 52.74
CA LEU A 400 16.34 -19.78 53.55
C LEU A 400 16.05 -19.41 55.00
N SER A 401 15.11 -18.49 55.23
CA SER A 401 14.71 -18.12 56.59
C SER A 401 13.94 -19.24 57.33
N LYS A 402 13.11 -20.02 56.57
CA LYS A 402 12.48 -21.22 57.12
C LYS A 402 13.47 -22.32 57.43
N THR A 403 14.47 -22.53 56.53
CA THR A 403 15.53 -23.54 56.75
C THR A 403 16.40 -23.17 57.94
N LYS A 404 16.74 -21.88 58.12
CA LYS A 404 17.45 -21.42 59.34
C LYS A 404 16.65 -21.64 60.63
N ARG A 405 15.30 -21.41 60.57
CA ARG A 405 14.43 -21.71 61.76
C ARG A 405 14.39 -23.20 62.07
N ILE A 406 14.28 -24.04 61.02
CA ILE A 406 14.27 -25.50 61.17
C ILE A 406 15.64 -26.02 61.69
N LEU A 407 16.78 -25.41 61.26
CA LEU A 407 18.10 -25.76 61.76
C LEU A 407 18.22 -25.40 63.26
N THR A 408 17.78 -24.21 63.70
CA THR A 408 17.81 -23.81 65.11
C THR A 408 16.85 -24.63 65.97
N GLU A 409 15.71 -25.06 65.42
CA GLU A 409 14.79 -26.00 66.12
C GLU A 409 15.42 -27.39 66.19
N LYS A 410 16.10 -27.89 65.14
CA LYS A 410 16.79 -29.17 65.15
C LYS A 410 18.03 -29.19 66.05
N GLU A 411 18.79 -28.08 66.15
CA GLU A 411 19.86 -27.97 67.15
C GLU A 411 19.35 -28.06 68.57
N ASN A 412 18.18 -27.47 68.87
CA ASN A 412 17.54 -27.59 70.19
C ASN A 412 16.92 -28.98 70.45
N GLU A 413 16.45 -29.67 69.40
CA GLU A 413 15.97 -31.05 69.49
C GLU A 413 17.15 -32.05 69.63
N ASN A 414 18.26 -31.84 68.91
CA ASN A 414 19.44 -32.70 69.02
C ASN A 414 20.06 -32.69 70.44
N LEU A 415 20.03 -31.55 71.12
CA LEU A 415 20.45 -31.47 72.53
C LEU A 415 19.51 -32.25 73.47
N LYS A 416 18.25 -32.41 73.11
CA LYS A 416 17.30 -33.29 73.88
C LYS A 416 17.43 -34.74 73.47
N LEU A 417 17.76 -35.04 72.21
CA LEU A 417 17.91 -36.41 71.72
C LEU A 417 19.20 -37.07 72.15
N GLU A 418 20.26 -36.30 72.43
CA GLU A 418 21.52 -36.84 72.98
C GLU A 418 21.31 -37.43 74.37
N GLN A 419 20.36 -36.93 75.13
CA GLN A 419 19.97 -37.50 76.45
C GLN A 419 19.10 -38.76 76.34
N ASP A 420 18.31 -38.92 75.25
CA ASP A 420 17.43 -40.08 75.03
C ASP A 420 18.12 -41.21 74.23
N ASN A 421 19.19 -40.92 73.46
CA ASN A 421 19.83 -41.90 72.62
C ASN A 421 20.75 -42.89 73.40
N LEU A 422 21.19 -42.54 74.57
CA LEU A 422 21.92 -43.48 75.46
C LEU A 422 20.99 -44.61 75.96
N LYS A 423 19.64 -44.46 75.83
CA LYS A 423 18.66 -45.47 76.25
C LYS A 423 18.19 -46.39 75.10
N LYS A 424 18.40 -46.01 73.85
CA LYS A 424 17.83 -46.72 72.67
C LYS A 424 18.85 -47.52 71.84
N GLU A 425 20.13 -47.50 72.20
CA GLU A 425 21.14 -48.25 71.45
C GLU A 425 21.02 -49.78 71.58
N LYS A 426 20.25 -50.28 72.53
CA LYS A 426 20.01 -51.72 72.67
C LYS A 426 18.85 -52.31 71.86
N GLU A 427 17.98 -51.54 71.37
CA GLU A 427 16.82 -52.01 70.56
C GLU A 427 17.01 -51.90 69.00
N LYS A 428 18.09 -51.27 68.58
CA LYS A 428 18.32 -50.99 67.16
C LYS A 428 19.01 -52.09 66.33
N ALA A 429 19.61 -53.04 66.98
CA ALA A 429 20.35 -54.12 66.24
C ALA A 429 19.44 -55.14 65.54
N GLU A 430 18.17 -55.22 65.91
CA GLU A 430 17.25 -56.18 65.31
C GLU A 430 16.44 -55.58 64.14
N LEU A 431 16.27 -54.27 64.09
CA LEU A 431 15.48 -53.61 63.04
C LEU A 431 16.24 -53.33 61.76
N GLU A 432 17.56 -53.26 61.83
CA GLU A 432 18.41 -52.95 60.66
C GLU A 432 18.48 -54.07 59.61
N ARG A 433 18.19 -55.29 59.98
CA ARG A 433 18.24 -56.44 59.06
C ARG A 433 17.08 -56.48 58.06
N ASN A 434 15.91 -55.96 58.43
CA ASN A 434 14.72 -55.99 57.60
C ASN A 434 14.60 -54.77 56.68
N LYS A 435 15.34 -53.69 56.93
CA LYS A 435 15.28 -52.46 56.15
C LYS A 435 16.09 -52.53 54.83
N LYS A 436 17.19 -53.27 54.80
CA LYS A 436 18.05 -53.41 53.62
C LYS A 436 17.43 -54.18 52.44
N ILE A 437 16.41 -55.00 52.70
CA ILE A 437 15.71 -55.75 51.66
C ILE A 437 14.71 -54.87 50.91
N LEU A 438 14.07 -53.93 51.61
CA LEU A 438 13.04 -53.03 51.01
C LEU A 438 13.62 -51.88 50.22
N GLU A 439 14.84 -51.41 50.57
CA GLU A 439 15.53 -50.32 49.87
C GLU A 439 16.05 -50.77 48.49
N ALA A 440 16.43 -52.05 48.33
CA ALA A 440 16.88 -52.55 47.01
C ALA A 440 15.76 -52.63 45.96
N GLU A 441 14.52 -52.92 46.36
CA GLU A 441 13.38 -53.01 45.42
C GLU A 441 12.90 -51.63 44.97
N ASN A 442 13.00 -50.62 45.83
CA ASN A 442 12.58 -49.27 45.47
C ASN A 442 13.59 -48.55 44.53
N LEU A 443 14.89 -48.83 44.70
CA LEU A 443 15.94 -48.25 43.84
C LEU A 443 15.83 -48.71 42.37
N GLU A 444 15.37 -49.95 42.16
CA GLU A 444 15.18 -50.50 40.82
C GLU A 444 13.99 -49.90 40.10
N LYS A 445 12.91 -49.53 40.82
CA LYS A 445 11.72 -48.86 40.27
C LYS A 445 12.02 -47.39 39.88
N ASP A 446 12.77 -46.70 40.74
CA ASP A 446 13.13 -45.30 40.46
C ASP A 446 14.08 -45.15 39.27
N LYS A 447 15.01 -46.11 39.10
CA LYS A 447 15.91 -46.14 37.97
C LYS A 447 15.18 -46.28 36.61
N LYS A 448 14.15 -47.15 36.56
CA LYS A 448 13.35 -47.35 35.36
C LYS A 448 12.47 -46.12 35.03
N ARG A 449 12.06 -45.33 36.05
CA ARG A 449 11.28 -44.10 35.85
C ARG A 449 12.16 -42.97 35.31
N ILE A 450 13.36 -42.80 35.82
CA ILE A 450 14.31 -41.79 35.37
C ILE A 450 14.75 -42.04 33.93
N GLU A 451 15.00 -43.31 33.55
CA GLU A 451 15.34 -43.66 32.16
C GLU A 451 14.21 -43.40 31.17
N ALA A 452 12.93 -43.51 31.59
CA ALA A 452 11.77 -43.17 30.75
C ALA A 452 11.58 -41.66 30.58
N GLU A 453 11.80 -40.89 31.66
CA GLU A 453 11.72 -39.42 31.63
C GLU A 453 12.86 -38.82 30.79
N GLN A 454 14.06 -39.40 30.85
CA GLN A 454 15.18 -38.96 29.99
C GLN A 454 14.93 -39.20 28.52
N ARG A 455 14.35 -40.33 28.13
CA ARG A 455 14.00 -40.60 26.73
C ARG A 455 12.93 -39.66 26.20
N GLN A 456 11.97 -39.25 27.03
CA GLN A 456 10.92 -38.30 26.65
C GLN A 456 11.53 -36.89 26.43
N GLN A 457 12.43 -36.47 27.30
CA GLN A 457 13.14 -35.17 27.14
C GLN A 457 14.07 -35.14 25.92
N GLU A 458 14.74 -36.27 25.60
CA GLU A 458 15.55 -36.37 24.38
C GLU A 458 14.72 -36.27 23.11
N LEU A 459 13.50 -36.85 23.10
CA LEU A 459 12.57 -36.76 21.97
C LEU A 459 12.02 -35.34 21.78
N GLU A 460 11.67 -34.65 22.86
CA GLU A 460 11.23 -33.26 22.82
C GLU A 460 12.35 -32.31 22.36
N ALA A 461 13.59 -32.55 22.84
CA ALA A 461 14.76 -31.78 22.41
C ALA A 461 15.13 -32.03 20.93
N ALA A 462 14.92 -33.24 20.42
CA ALA A 462 15.15 -33.54 19.00
C ALA A 462 14.12 -32.84 18.09
N ASN A 463 12.82 -32.82 18.49
CA ASN A 463 11.78 -32.14 17.75
C ASN A 463 12.00 -30.61 17.73
N LEU A 464 12.41 -30.04 18.87
CA LEU A 464 12.71 -28.61 18.95
C LEU A 464 13.91 -28.22 18.09
N ARG A 465 14.92 -29.07 18.00
CA ARG A 465 16.08 -28.85 17.12
C ARG A 465 15.71 -28.88 15.63
N LEU A 466 14.78 -29.75 15.26
CA LEU A 466 14.29 -29.82 13.88
C LEU A 466 13.53 -28.53 13.50
N GLU A 467 12.69 -28.05 14.39
CA GLU A 467 11.91 -26.82 14.20
C GLU A 467 12.81 -25.57 14.15
N ILE A 468 13.83 -25.49 15.02
CA ILE A 468 14.83 -24.42 14.98
C ILE A 468 15.61 -24.44 13.66
N SER A 469 16.00 -25.61 13.17
CA SER A 469 16.73 -25.74 11.89
C SER A 469 15.88 -25.29 10.68
N GLN A 470 14.58 -25.55 10.69
CA GLN A 470 13.68 -25.08 9.64
C GLN A 470 13.53 -23.55 9.65
N LEU A 471 13.33 -22.97 10.83
CA LEU A 471 13.23 -21.52 11.01
C LEU A 471 14.54 -20.77 10.69
N GLU A 472 15.68 -21.37 10.98
CA GLU A 472 16.98 -20.81 10.60
C GLU A 472 17.20 -20.79 9.10
N GLY A 473 16.76 -21.84 8.40
CA GLY A 473 16.81 -21.90 6.93
C GLY A 473 15.93 -20.83 6.26
N GLU A 474 14.72 -20.63 6.75
CA GLU A 474 13.83 -19.58 6.26
C GLU A 474 14.37 -18.17 6.54
N ARG A 475 14.92 -17.95 7.73
CA ARG A 475 15.55 -16.67 8.11
C ARG A 475 16.73 -16.33 7.21
N ASP A 476 17.59 -17.30 6.91
CA ASP A 476 18.79 -17.06 6.12
C ASP A 476 18.45 -16.84 4.63
N HIS A 477 17.42 -17.52 4.13
CA HIS A 477 16.86 -17.25 2.79
C HIS A 477 16.28 -15.83 2.68
N LEU A 478 15.53 -15.39 3.69
CA LEU A 478 14.98 -14.02 3.73
C LEU A 478 16.08 -12.95 3.84
N LYS A 479 17.14 -13.22 4.62
CA LYS A 479 18.29 -12.30 4.72
C LYS A 479 19.05 -12.17 3.41
N GLN A 480 19.18 -13.26 2.66
CA GLN A 480 19.84 -13.24 1.35
C GLN A 480 19.04 -12.43 0.35
N LEU A 481 17.73 -12.63 0.28
CA LEU A 481 16.82 -11.84 -0.57
C LEU A 481 16.82 -10.34 -0.20
N GLN A 482 16.87 -10.03 1.09
CA GLN A 482 16.94 -8.65 1.57
C GLN A 482 18.27 -7.98 1.22
N LYS A 483 19.39 -8.73 1.29
CA LYS A 483 20.72 -8.24 0.92
C LYS A 483 20.82 -7.96 -0.58
N GLU A 484 20.36 -8.88 -1.43
CA GLU A 484 20.34 -8.70 -2.88
C GLU A 484 19.48 -7.50 -3.31
N LYS A 485 18.32 -7.31 -2.66
CA LYS A 485 17.44 -6.16 -2.93
C LYS A 485 18.05 -4.83 -2.47
N SER A 486 18.78 -4.83 -1.36
CA SER A 486 19.48 -3.65 -0.83
C SER A 486 20.69 -3.25 -1.70
N GLU A 487 21.45 -4.23 -2.19
CA GLU A 487 22.62 -3.97 -3.03
C GLU A 487 22.25 -3.44 -4.42
N MET A 488 21.06 -3.82 -4.97
CA MET A 488 20.55 -3.28 -6.23
C MET A 488 19.91 -1.89 -6.07
N ALA A 489 19.36 -1.58 -4.90
CA ALA A 489 18.66 -0.31 -4.66
C ALA A 489 19.60 0.89 -4.46
N LYS A 490 20.80 0.67 -3.92
CA LYS A 490 21.73 1.74 -3.56
C LYS A 490 22.19 2.62 -4.74
N PRO A 491 22.65 2.07 -5.87
CA PRO A 491 23.05 2.89 -7.01
C PRO A 491 21.90 3.69 -7.63
N ILE A 492 20.67 3.16 -7.52
CA ILE A 492 19.47 3.82 -8.03
C ILE A 492 19.07 4.96 -7.09
N HIS A 493 19.15 4.73 -5.80
CA HIS A 493 18.88 5.72 -4.77
C HIS A 493 19.81 6.94 -4.93
N ASP A 494 21.10 6.71 -5.07
CA ASP A 494 22.10 7.77 -5.22
C ASP A 494 21.84 8.61 -6.49
N ILE A 495 21.44 7.99 -7.61
CA ILE A 495 21.08 8.71 -8.84
C ILE A 495 19.81 9.55 -8.67
N ILE A 496 18.82 9.03 -7.96
CA ILE A 496 17.56 9.75 -7.71
C ILE A 496 17.80 10.91 -6.76
N GLU A 497 18.59 10.71 -5.71
CA GLU A 497 18.94 11.73 -4.73
C GLU A 497 19.71 12.88 -5.39
N ASP A 498 20.71 12.59 -6.23
CA ASP A 498 21.45 13.59 -6.99
C ASP A 498 20.53 14.42 -7.90
N ARG A 499 19.59 13.77 -8.61
CA ARG A 499 18.64 14.45 -9.49
C ARG A 499 17.64 15.31 -8.74
N LEU A 500 17.16 14.84 -7.57
CA LEU A 500 16.25 15.60 -6.70
C LEU A 500 16.95 16.84 -6.12
N ASN A 501 18.19 16.71 -5.68
CA ASN A 501 18.97 17.83 -5.14
C ASN A 501 19.21 18.91 -6.21
N MET A 502 19.46 18.51 -7.45
CA MET A 502 19.59 19.44 -8.56
C MET A 502 18.28 20.15 -8.91
N LEU A 503 17.17 19.43 -8.95
CA LEU A 503 15.84 20.01 -9.17
C LEU A 503 15.45 21.00 -8.06
N ASN A 504 15.71 20.64 -6.82
CA ASN A 504 15.45 21.50 -5.67
C ASN A 504 16.32 22.79 -5.73
N GLY A 505 17.56 22.66 -6.17
CA GLY A 505 18.44 23.82 -6.39
C GLY A 505 17.92 24.76 -7.48
N LEU A 506 17.41 24.25 -8.58
CA LEU A 506 16.80 25.05 -9.66
C LEU A 506 15.51 25.73 -9.18
N LEU A 507 14.64 25.00 -8.49
CA LEU A 507 13.41 25.56 -7.93
C LEU A 507 13.71 26.67 -6.91
N ALA A 508 14.70 26.45 -6.04
CA ALA A 508 15.13 27.46 -5.08
C ALA A 508 15.70 28.71 -5.78
N LYS A 509 16.45 28.54 -6.87
CA LYS A 509 16.91 29.66 -7.72
C LYS A 509 15.73 30.44 -8.30
N GLU A 510 14.76 29.77 -8.92
CA GLU A 510 13.59 30.42 -9.51
C GLU A 510 12.72 31.15 -8.47
N ILE A 511 12.55 30.56 -7.28
CA ILE A 511 11.75 31.17 -6.21
C ILE A 511 12.47 32.37 -5.58
N THR A 512 13.78 32.27 -5.36
CA THR A 512 14.55 33.26 -4.61
C THR A 512 15.29 34.26 -5.50
N ASN A 513 15.33 34.02 -6.81
CA ASN A 513 16.12 34.74 -7.80
C ASN A 513 17.61 34.84 -7.44
N ASN A 514 18.15 33.81 -6.77
CA ASN A 514 19.52 33.72 -6.31
C ASN A 514 20.27 32.57 -6.99
N ASP A 515 21.23 32.93 -7.85
CA ASP A 515 21.99 31.96 -8.66
C ASP A 515 22.85 31.00 -7.84
N SER A 516 23.12 31.28 -6.57
CA SER A 516 23.91 30.40 -5.71
C SER A 516 23.27 29.03 -5.50
N TYR A 517 21.94 28.95 -5.54
CA TYR A 517 21.21 27.67 -5.41
C TYR A 517 21.30 26.79 -6.66
N ALA A 518 21.59 27.36 -7.83
CA ALA A 518 21.80 26.61 -9.05
C ALA A 518 23.23 26.08 -9.22
N LYS A 519 24.13 26.31 -8.25
CA LYS A 519 25.54 25.91 -8.35
C LYS A 519 25.70 24.42 -8.62
N SER A 520 25.05 23.58 -7.86
CA SER A 520 25.09 22.11 -8.02
C SER A 520 24.55 21.67 -9.39
N TYR A 521 23.51 22.33 -9.89
CA TYR A 521 22.97 22.07 -11.23
C TYR A 521 23.96 22.51 -12.33
N ASN A 522 24.57 23.68 -12.19
CA ASN A 522 25.55 24.18 -13.16
C ASN A 522 26.83 23.30 -13.16
N GLU A 523 27.32 22.89 -12.01
CA GLU A 523 28.43 21.96 -11.87
C GLU A 523 28.10 20.58 -12.49
N TRP A 524 26.87 20.11 -12.29
CA TRP A 524 26.41 18.87 -12.92
C TRP A 524 26.31 18.99 -14.44
N ILE A 525 25.72 20.09 -14.97
CA ILE A 525 25.67 20.35 -16.42
C ILE A 525 27.09 20.41 -17.00
N GLU A 526 28.02 21.06 -16.34
CA GLU A 526 29.43 21.10 -16.74
C GLU A 526 30.07 19.71 -16.72
N THR A 527 29.82 18.94 -15.68
CA THR A 527 30.30 17.56 -15.56
C THR A 527 29.71 16.69 -16.69
N MET A 528 28.43 16.82 -16.97
CA MET A 528 27.75 16.06 -18.04
C MET A 528 28.17 16.52 -19.45
N ARG A 529 28.51 17.81 -19.60
CA ARG A 529 29.05 18.32 -20.86
C ARG A 529 30.47 17.78 -21.13
N ASN A 530 31.24 17.59 -20.06
CA ASN A 530 32.63 17.11 -20.14
C ASN A 530 32.72 15.57 -20.10
N ASP A 531 31.81 14.89 -19.43
CA ASP A 531 31.76 13.43 -19.36
C ASP A 531 30.38 12.89 -19.76
N LYS A 532 30.11 12.91 -21.07
CA LYS A 532 28.89 12.39 -21.67
C LYS A 532 28.68 10.91 -21.42
N LYS A 533 29.76 10.15 -21.24
CA LYS A 533 29.70 8.72 -20.96
C LYS A 533 29.04 8.48 -19.61
N LYS A 534 29.40 9.25 -18.60
CA LYS A 534 28.80 9.15 -17.25
C LYS A 534 27.29 9.38 -17.28
N PHE A 535 26.81 10.34 -18.07
CA PHE A 535 25.37 10.55 -18.24
C PHE A 535 24.68 9.36 -18.93
N MET A 536 25.24 8.86 -20.01
CA MET A 536 24.71 7.72 -20.73
C MET A 536 24.67 6.46 -19.85
N ASP A 537 25.73 6.21 -19.10
CA ASP A 537 25.80 5.07 -18.18
C ASP A 537 24.80 5.20 -17.01
N SER A 538 24.60 6.41 -16.47
CA SER A 538 23.59 6.65 -15.42
C SER A 538 22.16 6.49 -15.97
N THR A 539 21.92 6.90 -17.23
CA THR A 539 20.63 6.71 -17.89
C THR A 539 20.38 5.23 -18.14
N ARG A 540 21.37 4.48 -18.64
CA ARG A 540 21.28 3.03 -18.80
C ARG A 540 21.01 2.31 -17.49
N LEU A 541 21.67 2.70 -16.41
CA LEU A 541 21.46 2.10 -15.09
C LEU A 541 20.02 2.32 -14.60
N ALA A 542 19.47 3.51 -14.80
CA ALA A 542 18.07 3.80 -14.51
C ALA A 542 17.13 2.92 -15.34
N PHE A 543 17.40 2.74 -16.64
CA PHE A 543 16.64 1.83 -17.50
C PHE A 543 16.77 0.36 -17.07
N THR A 544 17.95 -0.07 -16.64
CA THR A 544 18.16 -1.44 -16.13
C THR A 544 17.29 -1.72 -14.91
N ALA A 545 17.09 -0.71 -14.08
CA ALA A 545 16.26 -0.82 -12.89
C ALA A 545 14.76 -0.77 -13.20
N LEU A 546 14.35 0.13 -14.08
CA LEU A 546 12.94 0.37 -14.40
C LEU A 546 12.39 -0.62 -15.44
N HIS A 547 13.25 -1.06 -16.39
CA HIS A 547 12.84 -1.89 -17.52
C HIS A 547 13.81 -3.09 -17.70
N PRO A 548 13.93 -3.98 -16.69
CA PRO A 548 14.96 -5.03 -16.70
C PRO A 548 14.84 -6.02 -17.86
N MET A 549 13.62 -6.32 -18.30
CA MET A 549 13.40 -7.26 -19.41
C MET A 549 13.74 -6.63 -20.77
N PHE A 550 13.41 -5.37 -20.96
CA PHE A 550 13.80 -4.61 -22.13
C PHE A 550 15.34 -4.54 -22.23
N MET A 551 16.02 -4.24 -21.14
CA MET A 551 17.49 -4.21 -21.11
C MET A 551 18.10 -5.56 -21.41
N LYS A 552 17.59 -6.63 -20.79
CA LYS A 552 18.04 -8.01 -21.04
C LYS A 552 17.80 -8.45 -22.51
N TYR A 553 16.73 -8.00 -23.11
CA TYR A 553 16.46 -8.24 -24.53
C TYR A 553 17.53 -7.58 -25.43
N LEU A 554 17.87 -6.32 -25.17
CA LEU A 554 18.89 -5.61 -25.93
C LEU A 554 20.27 -6.29 -25.81
N GLU A 555 20.65 -6.72 -24.62
CA GLU A 555 21.89 -7.48 -24.36
C GLU A 555 21.90 -8.81 -25.12
N LYS A 556 20.78 -9.53 -25.13
CA LYS A 556 20.66 -10.83 -25.83
C LYS A 556 20.81 -10.71 -27.37
N HIS A 557 20.49 -9.55 -27.92
CA HIS A 557 20.64 -9.31 -29.39
C HIS A 557 22.04 -8.84 -29.79
N GLY A 558 23.02 -8.95 -28.89
CA GLY A 558 24.41 -8.66 -29.17
C GLY A 558 24.71 -7.18 -29.39
N LEU A 559 23.89 -6.31 -28.78
CA LEU A 559 24.15 -4.87 -28.77
C LEU A 559 25.28 -4.57 -27.76
N THR A 560 26.19 -3.69 -28.16
CA THR A 560 27.25 -3.21 -27.29
C THR A 560 26.69 -2.22 -26.25
N VAL A 561 27.43 -2.00 -25.15
CA VAL A 561 27.05 -1.03 -24.13
C VAL A 561 26.79 0.36 -24.72
N ASP A 562 27.59 0.79 -25.67
CA ASP A 562 27.43 2.08 -26.33
C ASP A 562 26.17 2.13 -27.23
N GLU A 563 25.83 1.04 -27.89
CA GLU A 563 24.61 0.93 -28.69
C GLU A 563 23.36 0.89 -27.79
N ILE A 564 23.44 0.23 -26.62
CA ILE A 564 22.38 0.23 -25.61
C ILE A 564 22.21 1.64 -25.02
N ASN A 565 23.30 2.31 -24.66
CA ASN A 565 23.29 3.70 -24.23
C ASN A 565 22.63 4.62 -25.27
N TYR A 566 22.94 4.40 -26.54
CA TYR A 566 22.34 5.12 -27.66
C TYR A 566 20.82 4.89 -27.76
N LEU A 567 20.36 3.67 -27.58
CA LEU A 567 18.94 3.34 -27.57
C LEU A 567 18.20 3.91 -26.37
N CYS A 568 18.84 3.99 -25.20
CA CYS A 568 18.27 4.64 -24.02
C CYS A 568 17.99 6.13 -24.27
N LEU A 569 18.79 6.83 -25.06
CA LEU A 569 18.53 8.22 -25.43
C LEU A 569 17.27 8.36 -26.31
N TYR A 570 16.99 7.41 -27.19
CA TYR A 570 15.72 7.38 -27.93
C TYR A 570 14.53 7.01 -27.04
N ALA A 571 14.74 6.14 -26.07
CA ALA A 571 13.71 5.74 -25.14
C ALA A 571 13.23 6.89 -24.25
N ILE A 572 14.13 7.80 -23.82
CA ILE A 572 13.77 9.03 -23.09
C ILE A 572 13.18 10.13 -23.98
N GLY A 573 13.03 9.91 -25.28
CA GLY A 573 12.31 10.80 -26.20
C GLY A 573 13.18 11.67 -27.11
N LEU A 574 14.51 11.62 -27.04
CA LEU A 574 15.37 12.38 -27.93
C LEU A 574 15.19 11.92 -29.40
N ARG A 575 15.21 12.87 -30.31
CA ARG A 575 15.09 12.61 -31.77
C ARG A 575 16.46 12.34 -32.38
N GLY A 576 16.49 11.72 -33.53
CA GLY A 576 17.74 11.35 -34.20
C GLY A 576 18.74 12.50 -34.35
N LYS A 577 18.28 13.71 -34.67
CA LYS A 577 19.12 14.90 -34.76
C LYS A 577 19.69 15.28 -33.38
N GLU A 578 18.85 15.29 -32.33
CA GLU A 578 19.24 15.63 -30.98
C GLU A 578 20.20 14.60 -30.38
N VAL A 579 19.96 13.31 -30.65
CA VAL A 579 20.91 12.24 -30.30
C VAL A 579 22.23 12.43 -31.00
N GLY A 580 22.23 12.74 -32.32
CA GLY A 580 23.43 13.01 -33.10
C GLY A 580 24.23 14.22 -32.61
N GLU A 581 23.57 15.30 -32.25
CA GLU A 581 24.17 16.50 -31.65
C GLU A 581 24.72 16.17 -30.25
N TYR A 582 24.00 15.40 -29.47
CA TYR A 582 24.40 15.00 -28.12
C TYR A 582 25.69 14.18 -28.12
N ILE A 583 25.78 13.15 -28.98
CA ILE A 583 26.98 12.29 -29.08
C ILE A 583 28.08 12.88 -29.95
N GLN A 584 27.85 14.02 -30.61
CA GLN A 584 28.77 14.73 -31.49
C GLN A 584 29.27 13.88 -32.69
N LEU A 585 28.47 12.93 -33.14
CA LEU A 585 28.80 12.12 -34.32
C LEU A 585 28.03 12.61 -35.55
N LYS A 586 28.76 13.15 -36.51
CA LYS A 586 28.20 13.64 -37.80
C LYS A 586 27.50 12.54 -38.61
N ARG A 587 27.75 11.26 -38.32
CA ARG A 587 27.21 10.09 -39.02
C ARG A 587 26.44 9.15 -38.07
N HIS A 588 25.66 9.70 -37.17
CA HIS A 588 24.84 8.93 -36.23
C HIS A 588 23.88 7.92 -36.90
N TYR A 589 23.52 8.16 -38.18
CA TYR A 589 22.70 7.24 -38.98
C TYR A 589 23.38 5.87 -39.20
N ILE A 590 24.72 5.80 -39.20
CA ILE A 590 25.46 4.54 -39.35
C ILE A 590 25.20 3.66 -38.12
N ILE A 591 25.27 4.24 -36.92
CA ILE A 591 24.99 3.53 -35.66
C ILE A 591 23.52 3.05 -35.65
N SER A 592 22.58 3.91 -36.04
CA SER A 592 21.18 3.54 -36.17
C SER A 592 20.96 2.39 -37.16
N HIS A 593 21.71 2.36 -38.25
CA HIS A 593 21.65 1.29 -39.27
C HIS A 593 22.17 -0.04 -38.72
N GLU A 594 23.32 -0.04 -38.05
CA GLU A 594 23.89 -1.25 -37.43
C GLU A 594 22.97 -1.81 -36.32
N ILE A 595 22.39 -0.94 -35.47
CA ILE A 595 21.43 -1.34 -34.45
C ILE A 595 20.18 -1.97 -35.06
N ARG A 596 19.65 -1.38 -36.16
CA ARG A 596 18.51 -1.94 -36.90
C ARG A 596 18.77 -3.35 -37.38
N LYS A 597 19.96 -3.56 -37.97
CA LYS A 597 20.39 -4.87 -38.45
C LYS A 597 20.46 -5.90 -37.31
N LYS A 598 21.00 -5.52 -36.15
CA LYS A 598 21.10 -6.40 -34.99
C LYS A 598 19.74 -6.72 -34.37
N LEU A 599 18.81 -5.78 -34.39
CA LEU A 599 17.46 -5.95 -33.86
C LEU A 599 16.46 -6.53 -34.89
N GLY A 600 16.88 -6.75 -36.12
CA GLY A 600 16.03 -7.29 -37.20
C GLY A 600 14.89 -6.34 -37.61
N ILE A 601 15.10 -5.02 -37.50
CA ILE A 601 14.06 -4.01 -37.80
C ILE A 601 13.90 -3.89 -39.33
N ASP A 602 12.66 -3.97 -39.81
CA ASP A 602 12.30 -3.84 -41.23
C ASP A 602 12.78 -2.51 -41.82
N GLU A 603 13.20 -2.54 -43.09
CA GLU A 603 13.70 -1.35 -43.81
C GLU A 603 12.65 -0.24 -43.95
N HIS A 604 11.37 -0.61 -43.94
CA HIS A 604 10.24 0.33 -44.01
C HIS A 604 9.92 1.04 -42.66
N GLU A 605 10.41 0.54 -41.55
CA GLU A 605 10.26 1.21 -40.24
C GLU A 605 11.29 2.34 -40.10
N THR A 606 10.94 3.54 -40.56
CA THR A 606 11.89 4.65 -40.70
C THR A 606 12.31 5.30 -39.39
N ASN A 607 11.50 5.17 -38.30
CA ASN A 607 11.74 5.86 -37.03
C ASN A 607 12.18 4.93 -35.90
N ILE A 608 13.52 4.79 -35.74
CA ILE A 608 14.09 3.95 -34.67
C ILE A 608 13.63 4.37 -33.26
N GLY A 609 13.41 5.66 -33.02
CA GLY A 609 12.97 6.15 -31.71
C GLY A 609 11.54 5.72 -31.39
N LEU A 610 10.64 5.69 -32.36
CA LEU A 610 9.29 5.16 -32.18
C LEU A 610 9.33 3.65 -31.96
N TYR A 611 10.12 2.94 -32.71
CA TYR A 611 10.31 1.49 -32.56
C TYR A 611 10.81 1.15 -31.16
N VAL A 612 11.82 1.82 -30.65
CA VAL A 612 12.42 1.57 -29.34
C VAL A 612 11.42 1.80 -28.22
N ARG A 613 10.65 2.87 -28.29
CA ARG A 613 9.61 3.16 -27.28
C ARG A 613 8.47 2.14 -27.31
N ARG A 614 8.09 1.66 -28.50
CA ARG A 614 7.12 0.58 -28.64
C ARG A 614 7.66 -0.71 -28.04
N LEU A 615 8.86 -1.10 -28.44
CA LEU A 615 9.53 -2.29 -27.94
C LEU A 615 9.67 -2.29 -26.40
N MET A 616 10.02 -1.15 -25.81
CA MET A 616 10.12 -1.00 -24.36
C MET A 616 8.77 -1.26 -23.69
N LYS A 617 7.69 -0.73 -24.24
CA LYS A 617 6.32 -0.95 -23.74
C LYS A 617 5.89 -2.41 -23.87
N ASP A 618 6.23 -3.08 -24.97
CA ASP A 618 5.88 -4.48 -25.18
C ASP A 618 6.53 -5.39 -24.13
N PHE A 619 7.73 -5.06 -23.66
CA PHE A 619 8.40 -5.78 -22.56
C PHE A 619 7.86 -5.47 -21.18
N GLU A 620 7.31 -4.29 -20.96
CA GLU A 620 6.58 -3.97 -19.73
C GLU A 620 5.29 -4.80 -19.61
N GLN A 621 4.65 -5.07 -20.75
CA GLN A 621 3.42 -5.85 -20.83
C GLN A 621 3.64 -7.36 -20.69
N SER A 622 4.81 -7.86 -21.06
CA SER A 622 5.13 -9.30 -21.02
C SER A 622 5.52 -9.81 -19.63
N ASN A 623 5.64 -8.94 -18.63
CA ASN A 623 6.13 -9.24 -17.28
C ASN A 623 5.02 -9.28 -16.23
N GLN A 624 3.79 -9.22 -16.63
CA GLN A 624 2.60 -9.48 -15.82
C GLN A 624 1.96 -10.81 -16.21
#